data_dfdd38afa47b6e733fea40186d72a3ed
#
_entry.id   dfdd38afa47b6e733fea40186d72a3ed
#
_cell.length_a   1.000
_cell.length_b   1.000
_cell.length_c   1.000
_cell.angle_alpha   90.00
_cell.angle_beta   90.00
_cell.angle_gamma   90.00
#
_symmetry.space_group_name_H-M   'P 1'
#
loop_
_entity.id
_entity.type
_entity.pdbx_description
1 polymer ?
#
loop_
_entity_poly.entity_id
_entity_poly.type
_entity_poly.pdbx_seq_one_letter_code
_entity_poly.pdbx_strand_id
1 'polypeptide(L)'
;MNKKIENWRWFVIPLVLLVIYQVLVNSVIFKQPFFHMKSGFSEWLKAVIFAGMIEELLFRGFFLNKLASRMNFWRANLVTTIMFIFIHYPLWLSLNKSAFDIASNSVYIGIISFALGYIWKKTNSLWGPVLFHTSNNFFIIIIGL
;
A
#
# COMPACT_ATOMS: atom_id res chain seq x y z
N MET A 1 -3.12 12.63 -20.22
CA MET A 1 -2.11 13.26 -19.33
C MET A 1 -0.84 12.42 -19.38
N ASN A 2 0.00 12.65 -20.41
CA ASN A 2 1.27 11.95 -20.59
C ASN A 2 2.41 12.71 -19.89
N LYS A 3 2.41 12.73 -18.54
CA LYS A 3 3.62 13.13 -17.83
C LYS A 3 4.49 11.88 -17.68
N LYS A 4 5.65 11.89 -18.33
CA LYS A 4 6.73 10.92 -18.09
C LYS A 4 6.98 10.85 -16.59
N ILE A 5 7.23 9.67 -16.06
CA ILE A 5 7.65 9.49 -14.65
C ILE A 5 8.98 10.25 -14.49
N GLU A 6 8.88 11.50 -14.11
CA GLU A 6 10.03 12.28 -13.68
C GLU A 6 10.45 11.75 -12.33
N ASN A 7 11.72 11.33 -12.19
CA ASN A 7 12.26 10.79 -10.94
C ASN A 7 11.81 9.37 -10.55
N TRP A 8 11.96 8.42 -11.46
CA TRP A 8 11.77 6.98 -11.20
C TRP A 8 12.47 6.45 -9.92
N ARG A 9 13.53 7.12 -9.46
CA ARG A 9 14.24 6.81 -8.20
C ARG A 9 13.32 6.79 -6.99
N TRP A 10 12.34 7.69 -6.93
CA TRP A 10 11.36 7.77 -5.84
C TRP A 10 10.33 6.65 -5.85
N PHE A 11 10.30 5.87 -6.88
CA PHE A 11 9.53 4.65 -6.97
C PHE A 11 10.42 3.42 -6.73
N VAL A 12 11.57 3.32 -7.40
CA VAL A 12 12.43 2.13 -7.34
C VAL A 12 13.07 1.94 -5.98
N ILE A 13 13.56 3.02 -5.34
CA ILE A 13 14.19 2.90 -4.02
C ILE A 13 13.21 2.37 -2.97
N PRO A 14 12.01 2.92 -2.78
CA PRO A 14 11.03 2.36 -1.86
C PRO A 14 10.62 0.92 -2.21
N LEU A 15 10.50 0.59 -3.49
CA LEU A 15 10.16 -0.77 -3.92
C LEU A 15 11.26 -1.78 -3.55
N VAL A 16 12.52 -1.44 -3.81
CA VAL A 16 13.67 -2.28 -3.43
C VAL A 16 13.72 -2.47 -1.91
N LEU A 17 13.54 -1.39 -1.14
CA LEU A 17 13.48 -1.46 0.32
C LEU A 17 12.33 -2.34 0.81
N LEU A 18 11.14 -2.24 0.18
CA LEU A 18 10.01 -3.11 0.48
C LEU A 18 10.35 -4.58 0.22
N VAL A 19 10.94 -4.90 -0.93
CA VAL A 19 11.33 -6.27 -1.27
C VAL A 19 12.34 -6.81 -0.26
N ILE A 20 13.38 -6.03 0.05
CA ILE A 20 14.40 -6.42 1.05
C ILE A 20 13.73 -6.66 2.42
N TYR A 21 12.87 -5.74 2.87
CA TYR A 21 12.13 -5.87 4.11
C TYR A 21 11.30 -7.17 4.13
N GLN A 22 10.52 -7.42 3.09
CA GLN A 22 9.68 -8.61 3.00
C GLN A 22 10.52 -9.91 2.99
N VAL A 23 11.62 -9.94 2.24
CA VAL A 23 12.53 -11.09 2.21
C VAL A 23 13.15 -11.35 3.60
N LEU A 24 13.65 -10.29 4.26
CA LEU A 24 14.29 -10.43 5.57
C LEU A 24 13.28 -10.89 6.63
N VAL A 25 12.10 -10.26 6.70
CA VAL A 25 11.06 -10.61 7.66
C VAL A 25 10.64 -12.06 7.50
N ASN A 26 10.43 -12.52 6.26
CA ASN A 26 9.99 -13.90 6.03
C ASN A 26 11.07 -14.93 6.28
N SER A 27 12.29 -14.70 5.78
CA SER A 27 13.38 -15.65 5.92
C SER A 27 13.91 -15.74 7.35
N VAL A 28 13.96 -14.58 8.06
CA VAL A 28 14.60 -14.51 9.39
C VAL A 28 13.59 -14.68 10.53
N ILE A 29 12.45 -13.99 10.45
CA ILE A 29 11.47 -13.94 11.54
C ILE A 29 10.49 -15.11 11.43
N PHE A 30 9.86 -15.31 10.28
CA PHE A 30 8.82 -16.33 10.14
C PHE A 30 9.36 -17.69 9.71
N LYS A 31 10.60 -17.78 9.21
CA LYS A 31 11.23 -19.03 8.72
C LYS A 31 10.34 -19.82 7.76
N GLN A 32 9.49 -19.10 7.00
CA GLN A 32 8.55 -19.69 6.04
C GLN A 32 9.20 -19.79 4.65
N PRO A 33 8.83 -20.80 3.85
CA PRO A 33 9.25 -20.86 2.46
C PRO A 33 8.74 -19.65 1.69
N PHE A 34 9.61 -19.06 0.87
CA PHE A 34 9.34 -17.81 0.13
C PHE A 34 8.14 -17.86 -0.82
N PHE A 35 7.57 -19.03 -1.06
CA PHE A 35 6.46 -19.22 -2.00
C PHE A 35 5.37 -20.09 -1.38
N HIS A 36 4.24 -19.47 -1.03
CA HIS A 36 3.05 -20.20 -0.57
C HIS A 36 1.79 -19.60 -1.22
N MET A 37 1.50 -20.01 -2.46
CA MET A 37 0.24 -19.63 -3.09
C MET A 37 -0.91 -20.50 -2.52
N LYS A 38 -1.59 -19.99 -1.49
CA LYS A 38 -2.81 -20.62 -0.92
C LYS A 38 -4.08 -20.19 -1.66
N SER A 39 -4.04 -19.11 -2.44
CA SER A 39 -5.20 -18.50 -3.09
C SER A 39 -5.27 -18.84 -4.58
N GLY A 40 -6.48 -19.02 -5.11
CA GLY A 40 -6.70 -19.21 -6.54
C GLY A 40 -6.28 -17.97 -7.36
N PHE A 41 -5.94 -18.17 -8.64
CA PHE A 41 -5.49 -17.08 -9.52
C PHE A 41 -6.45 -15.89 -9.59
N SER A 42 -7.77 -16.15 -9.55
CA SER A 42 -8.79 -15.08 -9.57
C SER A 42 -8.79 -14.22 -8.32
N GLU A 43 -8.57 -14.82 -7.14
CA GLU A 43 -8.50 -14.11 -5.87
C GLU A 43 -7.21 -13.28 -5.81
N TRP A 44 -6.10 -13.86 -6.27
CA TRP A 44 -4.84 -13.16 -6.43
C TRP A 44 -4.98 -11.93 -7.33
N LEU A 45 -5.61 -12.08 -8.50
CA LEU A 45 -5.81 -10.97 -9.45
C LEU A 45 -6.63 -9.84 -8.81
N LYS A 46 -7.72 -10.19 -8.11
CA LYS A 46 -8.58 -9.22 -7.42
C LYS A 46 -7.82 -8.48 -6.32
N ALA A 47 -7.18 -9.18 -5.42
CA ALA A 47 -6.53 -8.59 -4.25
C ALA A 47 -5.24 -7.83 -4.62
N VAL A 48 -4.46 -8.31 -5.58
CA VAL A 48 -3.18 -7.69 -5.95
C VAL A 48 -3.40 -6.52 -6.89
N ILE A 49 -4.07 -6.75 -8.03
CA ILE A 49 -4.14 -5.73 -9.09
C ILE A 49 -5.33 -4.79 -8.87
N PHE A 50 -6.56 -5.34 -8.78
CA PHE A 50 -7.74 -4.48 -8.74
C PHE A 50 -7.85 -3.69 -7.43
N ALA A 51 -7.63 -4.30 -6.27
CA ALA A 51 -7.68 -3.57 -5.01
C ALA A 51 -6.64 -2.46 -4.98
N GLY A 52 -5.37 -2.77 -5.25
CA GLY A 52 -4.30 -1.77 -5.27
C GLY A 52 -4.56 -0.64 -6.25
N MET A 53 -5.07 -0.93 -7.45
CA MET A 53 -5.34 0.10 -8.45
C MET A 53 -6.56 0.97 -8.08
N ILE A 54 -7.66 0.36 -7.65
CA ILE A 54 -8.89 1.08 -7.28
C ILE A 54 -8.65 1.96 -6.06
N GLU A 55 -7.96 1.43 -5.05
CA GLU A 55 -7.64 2.19 -3.84
C GLU A 55 -6.73 3.38 -4.15
N GLU A 56 -5.71 3.22 -4.99
CA GLU A 56 -4.84 4.34 -5.36
C GLU A 56 -5.56 5.41 -6.21
N LEU A 57 -6.44 5.00 -7.11
CA LEU A 57 -7.28 5.93 -7.85
C LEU A 57 -8.17 6.76 -6.91
N LEU A 58 -8.77 6.12 -5.92
CA LEU A 58 -9.63 6.78 -4.95
C LEU A 58 -8.83 7.68 -3.99
N PHE A 59 -7.78 7.12 -3.36
CA PHE A 59 -7.07 7.83 -2.29
C PHE A 59 -6.08 8.86 -2.82
N ARG A 60 -5.28 8.56 -3.85
CA ARG A 60 -4.27 9.49 -4.39
C ARG A 60 -4.81 10.28 -5.56
N GLY A 61 -5.57 9.62 -6.44
CA GLY A 61 -6.19 10.29 -7.59
C GLY A 61 -7.27 11.29 -7.20
N PHE A 62 -8.12 10.94 -6.25
CA PHE A 62 -9.25 11.80 -5.86
C PHE A 62 -9.02 12.51 -4.52
N PHE A 63 -8.98 11.79 -3.38
CA PHE A 63 -8.95 12.44 -2.06
C PHE A 63 -7.70 13.26 -1.84
N LEU A 64 -6.51 12.70 -1.98
CA LEU A 64 -5.25 13.42 -1.75
C LEU A 64 -5.10 14.59 -2.70
N ASN A 65 -5.40 14.40 -3.98
CA ASN A 65 -5.33 15.46 -4.98
C ASN A 65 -6.26 16.62 -4.61
N LYS A 66 -7.51 16.32 -4.23
CA LYS A 66 -8.50 17.33 -3.85
C LYS A 66 -8.17 18.03 -2.54
N LEU A 67 -7.66 17.31 -1.55
CA LEU A 67 -7.23 17.90 -0.27
C LEU A 67 -5.96 18.74 -0.43
N ALA A 68 -4.98 18.28 -1.22
CA ALA A 68 -3.75 19.01 -1.47
C ALA A 68 -3.96 20.33 -2.24
N SER A 69 -5.10 20.51 -2.94
CA SER A 69 -5.47 21.81 -3.54
C SER A 69 -6.03 22.80 -2.54
N ARG A 70 -6.38 22.37 -1.31
CA ARG A 70 -7.02 23.22 -0.29
C ARG A 70 -6.18 23.38 0.98
N MET A 71 -5.21 22.53 1.18
CA MET A 71 -4.34 22.55 2.35
C MET A 71 -2.93 22.09 2.02
N ASN A 72 -2.00 22.26 2.98
CA ASN A 72 -0.63 21.79 2.83
C ASN A 72 -0.60 20.27 2.53
N PHE A 73 0.28 19.87 1.61
CA PHE A 73 0.43 18.47 1.18
C PHE A 73 0.56 17.50 2.36
N TRP A 74 1.36 17.81 3.36
CA TRP A 74 1.61 16.90 4.47
C TRP A 74 0.35 16.66 5.31
N ARG A 75 -0.46 17.72 5.51
CA ARG A 75 -1.76 17.61 6.17
C ARG A 75 -2.73 16.80 5.31
N ALA A 76 -2.79 17.07 4.01
CA ALA A 76 -3.61 16.32 3.08
C ALA A 76 -3.25 14.83 3.07
N ASN A 77 -1.95 14.51 3.04
CA ASN A 77 -1.45 13.14 3.07
C ASN A 77 -1.80 12.44 4.39
N LEU A 78 -1.64 13.12 5.52
CA LEU A 78 -2.03 12.59 6.82
C LEU A 78 -3.52 12.28 6.91
N VAL A 79 -4.37 13.23 6.50
CA VAL A 79 -5.84 13.02 6.48
C VAL A 79 -6.20 11.84 5.59
N THR A 80 -5.63 11.77 4.38
CA THR A 80 -5.88 10.66 3.45
C THR A 80 -5.40 9.33 4.02
N THR A 81 -4.27 9.31 4.73
CA THR A 81 -3.76 8.12 5.42
C THR A 81 -4.72 7.66 6.51
N ILE A 82 -5.24 8.58 7.32
CA ILE A 82 -6.23 8.26 8.35
C ILE A 82 -7.50 7.66 7.72
N MET A 83 -8.00 8.28 6.65
CA MET A 83 -9.16 7.74 5.91
C MET A 83 -8.87 6.34 5.36
N PHE A 84 -7.66 6.11 4.84
CA PHE A 84 -7.23 4.81 4.32
C PHE A 84 -7.20 3.73 5.41
N ILE A 85 -6.75 4.04 6.61
CA ILE A 85 -6.80 3.13 7.75
C ILE A 85 -8.25 2.80 8.10
N PHE A 86 -9.11 3.81 8.21
CA PHE A 86 -10.49 3.61 8.63
C PHE A 86 -11.32 2.72 7.71
N ILE A 87 -11.10 2.73 6.40
CA ILE A 87 -11.83 1.84 5.49
C ILE A 87 -11.53 0.35 5.70
N HIS A 88 -10.42 0.01 6.37
CA HIS A 88 -10.05 -1.37 6.68
C HIS A 88 -10.69 -1.90 7.97
N TYR A 89 -11.17 -1.03 8.85
CA TYR A 89 -11.77 -1.44 10.13
C TYR A 89 -12.96 -2.40 9.97
N PRO A 90 -13.94 -2.14 9.08
CA PRO A 90 -15.06 -3.05 8.91
C PRO A 90 -14.63 -4.48 8.57
N LEU A 91 -13.61 -4.63 7.71
CA LEU A 91 -13.05 -5.93 7.36
C LEU A 91 -12.37 -6.60 8.58
N TRP A 92 -11.54 -5.86 9.31
CA TRP A 92 -10.85 -6.42 10.47
C TRP A 92 -11.80 -6.86 11.58
N LEU A 93 -12.86 -6.09 11.81
CA LEU A 93 -13.92 -6.43 12.76
C LEU A 93 -14.71 -7.66 12.30
N SER A 94 -15.03 -7.78 11.02
CA SER A 94 -15.74 -8.95 10.48
C SER A 94 -14.90 -10.24 10.55
N LEU A 95 -13.56 -10.10 10.52
CA LEU A 95 -12.60 -11.19 10.70
C LEU A 95 -12.27 -11.48 12.16
N ASN A 96 -12.96 -10.84 13.11
CA ASN A 96 -12.71 -10.99 14.56
C ASN A 96 -11.24 -10.79 14.97
N LYS A 97 -10.53 -9.84 14.31
CA LYS A 97 -9.15 -9.51 14.66
C LYS A 97 -9.07 -8.99 16.08
N SER A 98 -8.02 -9.39 16.81
CA SER A 98 -7.78 -8.87 18.16
C SER A 98 -7.46 -7.36 18.14
N ALA A 99 -7.63 -6.67 19.25
CA ALA A 99 -7.28 -5.26 19.38
C ALA A 99 -5.79 -5.00 19.08
N PHE A 100 -4.92 -5.94 19.45
CA PHE A 100 -3.49 -5.87 19.14
C PHE A 100 -3.24 -5.99 17.62
N ASP A 101 -3.91 -6.94 16.93
CA ASP A 101 -3.79 -7.08 15.48
C ASP A 101 -4.29 -5.85 14.74
N ILE A 102 -5.44 -5.29 15.19
CA ILE A 102 -6.00 -4.06 14.60
C ILE A 102 -5.01 -2.90 14.76
N ALA A 103 -4.43 -2.73 15.95
CA ALA A 103 -3.45 -1.68 16.19
C ALA A 103 -2.19 -1.86 15.32
N SER A 104 -1.64 -3.09 15.27
CA SER A 104 -0.47 -3.41 14.46
C SER A 104 -0.71 -3.20 12.96
N ASN A 105 -1.86 -3.68 12.46
CA ASN A 105 -2.27 -3.47 11.07
C ASN A 105 -2.47 -1.99 10.76
N SER A 106 -3.07 -1.22 11.68
CA SER A 106 -3.26 0.23 11.52
C SER A 106 -1.93 0.97 11.37
N VAL A 107 -0.93 0.62 12.18
CA VAL A 107 0.41 1.19 12.08
C VAL A 107 1.06 0.83 10.74
N TYR A 108 1.02 -0.46 10.37
CA TYR A 108 1.59 -0.93 9.11
C TYR A 108 0.96 -0.25 7.89
N ILE A 109 -0.36 -0.29 7.79
CA ILE A 109 -1.11 0.34 6.68
C ILE A 109 -0.92 1.86 6.69
N GLY A 110 -0.83 2.48 7.87
CA GLY A 110 -0.55 3.90 8.00
C GLY A 110 0.80 4.30 7.40
N ILE A 111 1.85 3.55 7.71
CA ILE A 111 3.20 3.78 7.14
C ILE A 111 3.17 3.62 5.62
N ILE A 112 2.59 2.52 5.13
CA ILE A 112 2.49 2.27 3.68
C ILE A 112 1.68 3.36 2.99
N SER A 113 0.50 3.71 3.51
CA SER A 113 -0.35 4.75 2.92
C SER A 113 0.35 6.12 2.89
N PHE A 114 1.03 6.49 3.97
CA PHE A 114 1.77 7.76 4.01
C PHE A 114 2.91 7.80 2.98
N ALA A 115 3.65 6.68 2.84
CA ALA A 115 4.70 6.52 1.84
C ALA A 115 4.14 6.60 0.40
N LEU A 116 2.99 5.96 0.13
CA LEU A 116 2.33 6.01 -1.18
C LEU A 116 1.93 7.43 -1.59
N GLY A 117 1.43 8.23 -0.64
CA GLY A 117 1.17 9.65 -0.89
C GLY A 117 2.43 10.44 -1.21
N TYR A 118 3.55 10.14 -0.53
CA TYR A 118 4.84 10.74 -0.83
C TYR A 118 5.39 10.33 -2.20
N ILE A 119 5.28 9.06 -2.57
CA ILE A 119 5.63 8.54 -3.90
C ILE A 119 4.82 9.27 -4.98
N TRP A 120 3.50 9.40 -4.78
CA TRP A 120 2.63 10.16 -5.68
C TRP A 120 3.13 11.59 -5.89
N LYS A 121 3.47 12.30 -4.80
CA LYS A 121 4.00 13.67 -4.87
C LYS A 121 5.31 13.74 -5.65
N LYS A 122 6.22 12.79 -5.42
CA LYS A 122 7.57 12.80 -6.03
C LYS A 122 7.59 12.35 -7.48
N THR A 123 6.72 11.42 -7.84
CA THR A 123 6.61 10.92 -9.21
C THR A 123 5.66 11.74 -10.08
N ASN A 124 4.82 12.56 -9.46
CA ASN A 124 3.73 13.28 -10.11
C ASN A 124 2.85 12.36 -11.00
N SER A 125 2.71 11.12 -10.58
CA SER A 125 2.05 10.03 -11.32
C SER A 125 1.32 9.08 -10.36
N LEU A 126 0.18 8.58 -10.77
CA LEU A 126 -0.54 7.51 -10.04
C LEU A 126 0.13 6.15 -10.21
N TRP A 127 0.89 5.94 -11.28
CA TRP A 127 1.53 4.66 -11.52
C TRP A 127 2.58 4.29 -10.47
N GLY A 128 3.28 5.27 -9.90
CA GLY A 128 4.23 5.03 -8.82
C GLY A 128 3.57 4.35 -7.60
N PRO A 129 2.57 4.98 -6.95
CA PRO A 129 1.86 4.35 -5.85
C PRO A 129 1.10 3.08 -6.24
N VAL A 130 0.48 3.00 -7.43
CA VAL A 130 -0.21 1.79 -7.89
C VAL A 130 0.75 0.60 -7.95
N LEU A 131 1.90 0.75 -8.62
CA LEU A 131 2.89 -0.32 -8.72
C LEU A 131 3.46 -0.73 -7.37
N PHE A 132 3.75 0.24 -6.50
CA PHE A 132 4.23 -0.05 -5.15
C PHE A 132 3.19 -0.80 -4.33
N HIS A 133 1.93 -0.33 -4.33
CA HIS A 133 0.83 -0.96 -3.59
C HIS A 133 0.55 -2.38 -4.09
N THR A 134 0.44 -2.54 -5.40
CA THR A 134 0.27 -3.85 -6.05
C THR A 134 1.40 -4.81 -5.69
N SER A 135 2.65 -4.34 -5.69
CA SER A 135 3.80 -5.14 -5.27
C SER A 135 3.72 -5.52 -3.79
N ASN A 136 3.31 -4.59 -2.92
CA ASN A 136 3.11 -4.88 -1.49
C ASN A 136 2.04 -5.97 -1.29
N ASN A 137 0.89 -5.85 -1.93
CA ASN A 137 -0.18 -6.86 -1.86
C ASN A 137 0.27 -8.21 -2.41
N PHE A 138 1.04 -8.20 -3.50
CA PHE A 138 1.63 -9.41 -4.06
C PHE A 138 2.50 -10.15 -3.04
N PHE A 139 3.40 -9.43 -2.37
CA PHE A 139 4.26 -10.04 -1.35
C PHE A 139 3.48 -10.55 -0.15
N ILE A 140 2.51 -9.80 0.37
CA ILE A 140 1.65 -10.24 1.49
C ILE A 140 0.95 -11.55 1.15
N ILE A 141 0.40 -11.69 -0.07
CA ILE A 141 -0.35 -12.89 -0.47
C ILE A 141 0.58 -14.08 -0.73
N ILE A 142 1.73 -13.87 -1.36
CA ILE A 142 2.69 -14.95 -1.63
C ILE A 142 3.33 -15.48 -0.36
N ILE A 143 3.57 -14.60 0.58
CA ILE A 143 4.26 -14.91 1.82
C ILE A 143 3.29 -15.40 2.91
N GLY A 144 1.98 -15.14 2.72
CA GLY A 144 0.94 -15.64 3.63
C GLY A 144 0.90 -14.91 4.97
N LEU A 145 1.26 -13.62 4.99
CA LEU A 145 1.15 -12.74 6.17
C LEU A 145 -0.29 -12.36 6.47
#